data_fb4b76ef9933ac9bb3ffb3a047d86b93
#
_entry.id   fb4b76ef9933ac9bb3ffb3a047d86b93
#
_cell.length_a   1.000
_cell.length_b   1.000
_cell.length_c   1.000
_cell.angle_alpha   90.00
_cell.angle_beta   90.00
_cell.angle_gamma   90.00
#
_symmetry.space_group_name_H-M   'P 1'
#
loop_
_entity.id
_entity.type
_entity.pdbx_description
1 polymer ?
#
loop_
_entity_poly.entity_id
_entity_poly.type
_entity_poly.pdbx_seq_one_letter_code
_entity_poly.pdbx_strand_id
1 'polypeptide(L)'
;MGLDITVVIADWSWLGEVPSRERLLRLRNAWYAEETGLWEHDAPVVEGDWEWPKGPDGSRFAVYEFLQTLGSYKPHFWATHHWERVRDHTGPLLRAGLDTFLLGLIWDGMDGESGETDADFFSGEPEVAYGLLVACSPDSVRRLATVWEDIWPRLGGLRETFTVYSAVPDGRGGDFDAFALLLEEWGRILTEAAGRGWGVVGLSE
;
A
#
# COMPACT_ATOMS: atom_id res chain seq x y z
N MET A 1 12.94 -15.47 7.43
CA MET A 1 11.50 -15.29 7.21
C MET A 1 11.34 -13.95 6.51
N GLY A 2 10.65 -13.92 5.39
CA GLY A 2 10.23 -12.67 4.73
C GLY A 2 9.03 -12.12 5.48
N LEU A 3 8.81 -10.82 5.40
CA LEU A 3 7.57 -10.17 5.76
C LEU A 3 6.74 -10.08 4.48
N ASP A 4 5.52 -10.56 4.52
CA ASP A 4 4.60 -10.44 3.40
C ASP A 4 3.59 -9.32 3.68
N ILE A 5 3.02 -8.75 2.64
CA ILE A 5 2.00 -7.71 2.72
C ILE A 5 0.80 -8.09 1.86
N THR A 6 -0.36 -8.08 2.46
CA THR A 6 -1.64 -8.11 1.76
C THR A 6 -2.32 -6.76 1.90
N VAL A 7 -2.81 -6.23 0.79
CA VAL A 7 -3.51 -4.94 0.78
C VAL A 7 -4.99 -5.15 0.54
N VAL A 8 -5.78 -4.53 1.40
CA VAL A 8 -7.25 -4.58 1.37
C VAL A 8 -7.79 -3.17 1.24
N ILE A 9 -8.69 -2.94 0.29
CA ILE A 9 -9.54 -1.76 0.33
C ILE A 9 -10.85 -2.12 1.04
N ALA A 10 -11.34 -1.26 1.93
CA ALA A 10 -12.51 -1.57 2.74
C ALA A 10 -13.42 -0.36 2.98
N ASP A 11 -14.71 -0.64 3.10
CA ASP A 11 -15.71 0.34 3.54
C ASP A 11 -15.46 0.72 5.00
N TRP A 12 -14.94 1.94 5.18
CA TRP A 12 -14.58 2.46 6.50
C TRP A 12 -15.80 2.65 7.42
N SER A 13 -16.97 2.92 6.82
CA SER A 13 -18.22 3.05 7.58
C SER A 13 -18.64 1.70 8.16
N TRP A 14 -18.54 0.64 7.37
CA TRP A 14 -18.78 -0.73 7.83
C TRP A 14 -17.83 -1.15 8.96
N LEU A 15 -16.54 -0.86 8.83
CA LEU A 15 -15.57 -1.11 9.90
C LEU A 15 -15.90 -0.27 11.14
N GLY A 16 -16.36 0.96 10.96
CA GLY A 16 -16.73 1.88 12.03
C GLY A 16 -17.95 1.49 12.85
N GLU A 17 -18.75 0.51 12.41
CA GLU A 17 -19.91 0.00 13.17
C GLU A 17 -19.50 -0.71 14.46
N VAL A 18 -18.25 -1.15 14.57
CA VAL A 18 -17.70 -1.80 15.77
C VAL A 18 -16.67 -0.91 16.48
N PRO A 19 -16.42 -1.13 17.80
CA PRO A 19 -15.36 -0.43 18.54
C PRO A 19 -13.99 -0.55 17.84
N SER A 20 -13.15 0.47 17.96
CA SER A 20 -11.84 0.53 17.27
C SER A 20 -10.98 -0.72 17.45
N ARG A 21 -10.93 -1.27 18.66
CA ARG A 21 -10.20 -2.51 19.00
C ARG A 21 -10.72 -3.77 18.29
N GLU A 22 -11.93 -3.74 17.73
CA GLU A 22 -12.56 -4.89 17.09
C GLU A 22 -12.53 -4.78 15.56
N ARG A 23 -12.18 -3.60 14.98
CA ARG A 23 -12.24 -3.35 13.55
C ARG A 23 -11.29 -4.21 12.73
N LEU A 24 -10.06 -4.35 13.20
CA LEU A 24 -9.07 -5.19 12.50
C LEU A 24 -9.46 -6.67 12.55
N LEU A 25 -9.96 -7.13 13.69
CA LEU A 25 -10.49 -8.48 13.82
C LEU A 25 -11.71 -8.71 12.93
N ARG A 26 -12.62 -7.71 12.84
CA ARG A 26 -13.76 -7.77 11.90
C ARG A 26 -13.32 -7.94 10.47
N LEU A 27 -12.34 -7.14 10.01
CA LEU A 27 -11.80 -7.24 8.67
C LEU A 27 -11.17 -8.61 8.42
N ARG A 28 -10.34 -9.09 9.34
CA ARG A 28 -9.72 -10.41 9.24
C ARG A 28 -10.75 -11.54 9.22
N ASN A 29 -11.72 -11.52 10.12
CA ASN A 29 -12.77 -12.54 10.14
C ASN A 29 -13.58 -12.55 8.84
N ALA A 30 -13.89 -11.38 8.26
CA ALA A 30 -14.57 -11.30 6.98
C ALA A 30 -13.70 -11.83 5.85
N TRP A 31 -12.41 -11.53 5.84
CA TRP A 31 -11.47 -12.00 4.82
C TRP A 31 -11.26 -13.51 4.88
N TYR A 32 -11.09 -14.08 6.08
CA TYR A 32 -10.87 -15.52 6.25
C TYR A 32 -12.14 -16.37 6.25
N ALA A 33 -13.33 -15.77 6.09
CA ALA A 33 -14.59 -16.51 6.03
C ALA A 33 -14.61 -17.43 4.79
N GLU A 34 -15.08 -18.68 4.95
CA GLU A 34 -15.17 -19.64 3.86
C GLU A 34 -16.08 -19.15 2.71
N GLU A 35 -17.11 -18.38 3.03
CA GLU A 35 -18.07 -17.83 2.08
C GLU A 35 -17.43 -16.85 1.08
N THR A 36 -16.24 -16.31 1.35
CA THR A 36 -15.55 -15.39 0.44
C THR A 36 -15.15 -16.06 -0.87
N GLY A 37 -14.86 -17.35 -0.84
CA GLY A 37 -14.28 -18.09 -1.96
C GLY A 37 -12.82 -17.74 -2.26
N LEU A 38 -12.17 -16.87 -1.45
CA LEU A 38 -10.77 -16.47 -1.65
C LEU A 38 -9.77 -17.61 -1.38
N TRP A 39 -10.20 -18.62 -0.63
CA TRP A 39 -9.36 -19.73 -0.17
C TRP A 39 -9.68 -21.05 -0.87
N GLU A 40 -10.40 -21.01 -1.99
CA GLU A 40 -10.68 -22.21 -2.79
C GLU A 40 -9.38 -22.69 -3.46
N HIS A 41 -8.98 -23.93 -3.21
CA HIS A 41 -7.72 -24.51 -3.69
C HIS A 41 -7.60 -24.55 -5.23
N ASP A 42 -8.71 -24.46 -5.93
CA ASP A 42 -8.81 -24.45 -7.40
C ASP A 42 -9.07 -23.03 -7.96
N ALA A 43 -9.03 -21.99 -7.12
CA ALA A 43 -9.14 -20.63 -7.60
C ALA A 43 -7.94 -20.32 -8.51
N PRO A 44 -8.14 -19.70 -9.67
CA PRO A 44 -7.02 -19.27 -10.50
C PRO A 44 -6.16 -18.30 -9.69
N VAL A 45 -4.85 -18.51 -9.72
CA VAL A 45 -3.90 -17.54 -9.16
C VAL A 45 -4.08 -16.24 -9.94
N VAL A 46 -4.69 -15.26 -9.31
CA VAL A 46 -4.88 -13.95 -9.90
C VAL A 46 -3.61 -13.15 -9.62
N GLU A 47 -2.81 -12.96 -10.64
CA GLU A 47 -1.56 -12.20 -10.54
C GLU A 47 -1.85 -10.71 -10.72
N GLY A 48 -1.75 -9.92 -9.64
CA GLY A 48 -1.81 -8.45 -9.66
C GLY A 48 -3.14 -7.88 -10.07
N ASP A 49 -4.18 -8.40 -9.53
CA ASP A 49 -5.54 -7.94 -9.76
C ASP A 49 -6.33 -7.95 -8.45
N TRP A 50 -7.56 -7.52 -8.54
CA TRP A 50 -8.49 -7.45 -7.45
C TRP A 50 -9.21 -8.77 -7.25
N GLU A 51 -9.14 -9.30 -6.04
CA GLU A 51 -10.01 -10.36 -5.59
C GLU A 51 -11.22 -9.78 -4.87
N TRP A 52 -12.40 -9.99 -5.45
CA TRP A 52 -13.68 -9.56 -4.90
C TRP A 52 -14.33 -10.72 -4.18
N PRO A 53 -14.39 -10.69 -2.83
CA PRO A 53 -14.95 -11.80 -2.07
C PRO A 53 -16.45 -11.96 -2.32
N LYS A 54 -16.90 -13.18 -2.19
CA LYS A 54 -18.32 -13.55 -2.16
C LYS A 54 -18.85 -13.43 -0.71
N GLY A 55 -20.10 -13.76 -0.52
CA GLY A 55 -20.73 -13.78 0.81
C GLY A 55 -21.31 -12.45 1.28
N PRO A 56 -21.84 -12.41 2.51
CA PRO A 56 -22.61 -11.26 3.01
C PRO A 56 -21.77 -9.97 3.15
N ASP A 57 -20.49 -10.09 3.47
CA ASP A 57 -19.58 -8.96 3.58
C ASP A 57 -18.75 -8.70 2.31
N GLY A 58 -18.94 -9.49 1.25
CA GLY A 58 -18.16 -9.40 0.01
C GLY A 58 -18.28 -8.08 -0.75
N SER A 59 -19.31 -7.27 -0.47
CA SER A 59 -19.46 -5.94 -1.02
C SER A 59 -18.80 -4.84 -0.18
N ARG A 60 -18.07 -5.19 0.89
CA ARG A 60 -17.52 -4.27 1.88
C ARG A 60 -16.01 -4.15 1.82
N PHE A 61 -15.33 -5.05 1.11
CA PHE A 61 -13.88 -5.01 0.94
C PHE A 61 -13.47 -5.74 -0.34
N ALA A 62 -12.24 -5.51 -0.76
CA ALA A 62 -11.57 -6.30 -1.80
C ALA A 62 -10.08 -6.42 -1.46
N VAL A 63 -9.46 -7.51 -1.90
CA VAL A 63 -8.06 -7.81 -1.70
C VAL A 63 -7.28 -7.51 -2.98
N TYR A 64 -6.10 -6.91 -2.84
CA TYR A 64 -5.18 -6.67 -3.94
C TYR A 64 -3.90 -7.46 -3.74
N GLU A 65 -3.53 -8.23 -4.73
CA GLU A 65 -2.26 -8.94 -4.77
C GLU A 65 -1.28 -8.24 -5.71
N PHE A 66 -0.08 -7.95 -5.21
CA PHE A 66 0.95 -7.33 -6.03
C PHE A 66 1.55 -8.34 -7.01
N LEU A 67 1.43 -8.07 -8.30
CA LEU A 67 1.92 -8.90 -9.41
C LEU A 67 3.37 -9.35 -9.28
N GLN A 68 4.24 -8.41 -8.96
CA GLN A 68 5.68 -8.63 -9.03
C GLN A 68 6.31 -9.02 -7.72
N THR A 69 5.63 -8.82 -6.63
CA THR A 69 6.19 -9.06 -5.31
C THR A 69 5.76 -10.41 -4.75
N LEU A 70 4.73 -11.03 -5.33
CA LEU A 70 4.07 -12.22 -4.79
C LEU A 70 3.76 -12.05 -3.29
N GLY A 71 3.25 -10.90 -2.91
CA GLY A 71 2.96 -10.53 -1.52
C GLY A 71 4.18 -10.13 -0.69
N SER A 72 5.42 -10.27 -1.16
CA SER A 72 6.60 -9.93 -0.36
C SER A 72 6.72 -8.43 -0.08
N TYR A 73 6.95 -8.05 1.17
CA TYR A 73 7.22 -6.66 1.58
C TYR A 73 8.60 -6.15 1.17
N LYS A 74 9.52 -7.05 0.82
CA LYS A 74 10.91 -6.69 0.48
C LYS A 74 11.04 -5.66 -0.65
N PRO A 75 10.29 -5.72 -1.76
CA PRO A 75 10.30 -4.69 -2.79
C PRO A 75 9.89 -3.31 -2.29
N HIS A 76 8.93 -3.22 -1.38
CA HIS A 76 8.50 -1.98 -0.74
C HIS A 76 9.65 -1.34 0.06
N PHE A 77 10.33 -2.14 0.88
CA PHE A 77 11.52 -1.70 1.61
C PHE A 77 12.63 -1.20 0.66
N TRP A 78 12.90 -1.89 -0.45
CA TRP A 78 13.89 -1.44 -1.42
C TRP A 78 13.47 -0.17 -2.15
N ALA A 79 12.18 -0.01 -2.48
CA ALA A 79 11.67 1.19 -3.12
C ALA A 79 11.92 2.43 -2.26
N THR A 80 11.63 2.36 -0.94
CA THR A 80 11.90 3.46 -0.02
C THR A 80 13.39 3.76 0.10
N HIS A 81 14.22 2.73 0.21
CA HIS A 81 15.68 2.88 0.31
C HIS A 81 16.29 3.51 -0.96
N HIS A 82 15.78 3.16 -2.15
CA HIS A 82 16.19 3.81 -3.38
C HIS A 82 15.69 5.25 -3.47
N TRP A 83 14.47 5.52 -3.02
CA TRP A 83 13.93 6.87 -2.95
C TRP A 83 14.81 7.80 -2.11
N GLU A 84 15.20 7.40 -0.92
CA GLU A 84 16.10 8.16 -0.05
C GLU A 84 17.39 8.59 -0.74
N ARG A 85 17.95 7.74 -1.60
CA ARG A 85 19.19 8.03 -2.34
C ARG A 85 19.00 9.01 -3.49
N VAL A 86 17.87 8.94 -4.19
CA VAL A 86 17.62 9.78 -5.39
C VAL A 86 16.90 11.07 -5.06
N ARG A 87 16.28 11.15 -3.91
CA ARG A 87 15.41 12.22 -3.46
C ARG A 87 16.03 13.61 -3.57
N ASP A 88 17.26 13.79 -3.10
CA ASP A 88 17.94 15.08 -3.12
C ASP A 88 18.39 15.53 -4.51
N HIS A 89 18.40 14.62 -5.47
CA HIS A 89 18.70 14.85 -6.87
C HIS A 89 17.45 15.00 -7.75
N THR A 90 16.27 14.92 -7.13
CA THR A 90 14.96 15.01 -7.79
C THR A 90 14.44 16.43 -7.79
N GLY A 91 13.84 16.86 -8.90
CA GLY A 91 13.22 18.18 -9.00
C GLY A 91 12.15 18.42 -7.93
N PRO A 92 12.03 19.66 -7.41
CA PRO A 92 11.31 19.96 -6.16
C PRO A 92 9.82 19.56 -6.19
N LEU A 93 9.13 19.69 -7.31
CA LEU A 93 7.71 19.30 -7.42
C LEU A 93 7.52 17.78 -7.36
N LEU A 94 8.30 17.02 -8.12
CA LEU A 94 8.24 15.58 -8.10
C LEU A 94 8.70 15.03 -6.75
N ARG A 95 9.74 15.63 -6.15
CA ARG A 95 10.22 15.28 -4.82
C ARG A 95 9.10 15.44 -3.77
N ALA A 96 8.47 16.62 -3.71
CA ALA A 96 7.40 16.87 -2.74
C ALA A 96 6.21 15.91 -2.91
N GLY A 97 5.84 15.61 -4.15
CA GLY A 97 4.77 14.67 -4.44
C GLY A 97 5.13 13.24 -4.02
N LEU A 98 6.33 12.74 -4.36
CA LEU A 98 6.79 11.41 -3.97
C LEU A 98 7.01 11.30 -2.45
N ASP A 99 7.53 12.34 -1.79
CA ASP A 99 7.61 12.38 -0.33
C ASP A 99 6.21 12.18 0.30
N THR A 100 5.22 12.95 -0.16
CA THR A 100 3.84 12.83 0.35
C THR A 100 3.24 11.45 0.07
N PHE A 101 3.44 10.94 -1.13
CA PHE A 101 2.88 9.65 -1.56
C PHE A 101 3.47 8.48 -0.76
N LEU A 102 4.80 8.43 -0.66
CA LEU A 102 5.49 7.34 0.01
C LEU A 102 5.33 7.38 1.54
N LEU A 103 5.38 8.58 2.17
CA LEU A 103 5.11 8.77 3.59
C LEU A 103 3.69 8.31 3.98
N GLY A 104 2.72 8.50 3.10
CA GLY A 104 1.36 8.05 3.33
C GLY A 104 1.16 6.53 3.24
N LEU A 105 2.15 5.77 2.72
CA LEU A 105 1.99 4.36 2.39
C LEU A 105 3.06 3.46 3.02
N ILE A 106 4.31 3.60 2.62
CA ILE A 106 5.35 2.59 2.87
C ILE A 106 6.66 3.17 3.41
N TRP A 107 6.79 4.46 3.54
CA TRP A 107 8.03 5.12 3.96
C TRP A 107 7.84 5.85 5.30
N ASP A 108 8.81 5.69 6.21
CA ASP A 108 8.80 6.31 7.54
C ASP A 108 9.49 7.69 7.58
N GLY A 109 9.89 8.23 6.41
CA GLY A 109 10.65 9.49 6.35
C GLY A 109 12.14 9.32 6.67
N MET A 110 12.90 10.40 6.44
CA MET A 110 14.37 10.38 6.67
C MET A 110 14.75 10.25 8.14
N ASP A 111 13.90 10.71 9.05
CA ASP A 111 14.15 10.75 10.49
C ASP A 111 13.28 9.72 11.26
N GLY A 112 12.63 8.81 10.56
CA GLY A 112 11.69 7.85 11.14
C GLY A 112 10.38 8.53 11.61
N GLU A 113 10.09 9.72 11.08
CA GLU A 113 8.82 10.37 11.26
C GLU A 113 7.79 9.60 10.42
N SER A 114 7.12 8.62 11.03
CA SER A 114 6.02 7.92 10.36
C SER A 114 5.04 8.95 9.78
N GLY A 115 4.69 8.78 8.52
CA GLY A 115 3.62 9.55 7.91
C GLY A 115 2.33 9.47 8.75
N GLU A 116 1.42 10.40 8.55
CA GLU A 116 0.09 10.34 9.16
C GLU A 116 -0.60 9.05 8.71
N THR A 117 -0.46 8.01 9.51
CA THR A 117 -1.23 6.79 9.33
C THR A 117 -2.51 6.90 10.17
N ASP A 118 -3.62 6.51 9.62
CA ASP A 118 -4.91 6.45 10.35
C ASP A 118 -4.97 5.20 11.25
N ALA A 119 -3.83 4.76 11.79
CA ALA A 119 -3.72 3.55 12.62
C ALA A 119 -4.60 3.61 13.87
N ASP A 120 -4.81 4.79 14.43
CA ASP A 120 -5.72 5.02 15.56
C ASP A 120 -7.17 4.60 15.28
N PHE A 121 -7.56 4.55 14.00
CA PHE A 121 -8.85 3.99 13.62
C PHE A 121 -8.99 2.53 14.04
N PHE A 122 -7.90 1.76 14.02
CA PHE A 122 -7.85 0.35 14.42
C PHE A 122 -7.45 0.13 15.89
N SER A 123 -7.43 1.16 16.72
CA SER A 123 -6.87 1.20 18.06
C SER A 123 -5.34 1.42 18.06
N GLY A 124 -4.89 2.42 18.80
CA GLY A 124 -3.46 2.68 18.99
C GLY A 124 -2.74 1.67 19.92
N GLU A 125 -3.39 0.57 20.31
CA GLU A 125 -2.80 -0.47 21.14
C GLU A 125 -1.98 -1.44 20.27
N PRO A 126 -0.65 -1.60 20.48
CA PRO A 126 0.21 -2.43 19.63
C PRO A 126 -0.24 -3.89 19.51
N GLU A 127 -0.86 -4.43 20.57
CA GLU A 127 -1.36 -5.81 20.59
C GLU A 127 -2.56 -6.00 19.65
N VAL A 128 -3.38 -4.96 19.48
CA VAL A 128 -4.57 -4.98 18.61
C VAL A 128 -4.18 -4.67 17.17
N ALA A 129 -3.21 -3.77 16.97
CA ALA A 129 -2.71 -3.35 15.68
C ALA A 129 -1.62 -4.31 15.12
N TYR A 130 -1.41 -5.48 15.76
CA TYR A 130 -0.39 -6.42 15.31
C TYR A 130 -0.58 -6.80 13.84
N GLY A 131 0.48 -6.63 13.07
CA GLY A 131 0.47 -6.90 11.63
C GLY A 131 -0.15 -5.79 10.76
N LEU A 132 -0.57 -4.67 11.33
CA LEU A 132 -1.00 -3.51 10.55
C LEU A 132 0.23 -2.76 10.02
N LEU A 133 0.40 -2.73 8.71
CA LEU A 133 1.52 -2.05 8.02
C LEU A 133 1.09 -0.70 7.44
N VAL A 134 -0.13 -0.64 6.91
CA VAL A 134 -0.69 0.57 6.28
C VAL A 134 -2.10 0.76 6.76
N ALA A 135 -2.47 2.01 7.09
CA ALA A 135 -3.84 2.39 7.35
C ALA A 135 -4.08 3.78 6.77
N CYS A 136 -4.93 3.88 5.75
CA CYS A 136 -5.32 5.12 5.11
C CYS A 136 -6.85 5.25 5.13
N SER A 137 -7.35 6.27 5.81
CA SER A 137 -8.78 6.62 5.79
C SER A 137 -9.23 7.02 4.38
N PRO A 138 -10.54 7.05 4.09
CA PRO A 138 -11.04 7.53 2.81
C PRO A 138 -10.56 8.95 2.45
N ASP A 139 -10.33 9.82 3.44
CA ASP A 139 -9.81 11.16 3.20
C ASP A 139 -8.33 11.13 2.82
N SER A 140 -7.52 10.36 3.52
CA SER A 140 -6.12 10.12 3.17
C SER A 140 -5.98 9.47 1.80
N VAL A 141 -6.82 8.49 1.47
CA VAL A 141 -6.86 7.83 0.16
C VAL A 141 -7.13 8.84 -0.96
N ARG A 142 -8.16 9.71 -0.82
CA ARG A 142 -8.46 10.73 -1.84
C ARG A 142 -7.31 11.71 -2.03
N ARG A 143 -6.67 12.14 -0.94
CA ARG A 143 -5.49 13.01 -0.99
C ARG A 143 -4.34 12.35 -1.74
N LEU A 144 -4.02 11.09 -1.39
CA LEU A 144 -2.93 10.34 -2.03
C LEU A 144 -3.22 10.00 -3.50
N ALA A 145 -4.46 9.69 -3.85
CA ALA A 145 -4.88 9.49 -5.23
C ALA A 145 -4.67 10.76 -6.08
N THR A 146 -5.02 11.94 -5.53
CA THR A 146 -4.76 13.22 -6.21
C THR A 146 -3.26 13.47 -6.37
N VAL A 147 -2.46 13.19 -5.34
CA VAL A 147 -0.98 13.29 -5.44
C VAL A 147 -0.46 12.36 -6.52
N TRP A 148 -0.99 11.13 -6.60
CA TRP A 148 -0.62 10.16 -7.63
C TRP A 148 -0.90 10.68 -9.05
N GLU A 149 -2.08 11.22 -9.29
CA GLU A 149 -2.44 11.82 -10.59
C GLU A 149 -1.46 12.92 -11.02
N ASP A 150 -0.95 13.70 -10.06
CA ASP A 150 0.01 14.78 -10.30
C ASP A 150 1.43 14.27 -10.57
N ILE A 151 1.90 13.22 -9.90
CA ILE A 151 3.28 12.73 -10.01
C ILE A 151 3.46 11.71 -11.13
N TRP A 152 2.46 10.88 -11.43
CA TRP A 152 2.56 9.81 -12.41
C TRP A 152 3.07 10.27 -13.79
N PRO A 153 2.54 11.35 -14.42
CA PRO A 153 3.02 11.81 -15.70
C PRO A 153 4.48 12.28 -15.72
N ARG A 154 5.03 12.58 -14.52
CA ARG A 154 6.39 13.10 -14.35
C ARG A 154 7.38 12.02 -13.89
N LEU A 155 6.90 10.86 -13.49
CA LEU A 155 7.72 9.81 -12.88
C LEU A 155 8.83 9.34 -13.84
N GLY A 156 8.55 9.25 -15.15
CA GLY A 156 9.53 8.89 -16.17
C GLY A 156 10.77 9.80 -16.21
N GLY A 157 10.63 11.07 -15.80
CA GLY A 157 11.75 12.00 -15.68
C GLY A 157 12.77 11.64 -14.59
N LEU A 158 12.40 10.75 -13.66
CA LEU A 158 13.29 10.27 -12.60
C LEU A 158 14.28 9.20 -13.08
N ARG A 159 14.06 8.57 -14.24
CA ARG A 159 14.82 7.41 -14.70
C ARG A 159 16.34 7.65 -14.74
N GLU A 160 16.77 8.77 -15.29
CA GLU A 160 18.21 9.09 -15.38
C GLU A 160 18.81 9.29 -13.98
N THR A 161 18.15 10.08 -13.13
CA THR A 161 18.55 10.31 -11.75
C THR A 161 18.61 9.00 -10.97
N PHE A 162 17.62 8.15 -11.15
CA PHE A 162 17.53 6.85 -10.49
C PHE A 162 18.72 5.95 -10.90
N THR A 163 19.03 5.88 -12.19
CA THR A 163 20.15 5.09 -12.70
C THR A 163 21.49 5.54 -12.11
N VAL A 164 21.68 6.85 -11.94
CA VAL A 164 22.94 7.42 -11.44
C VAL A 164 23.10 7.25 -9.92
N TYR A 165 22.03 7.48 -9.15
CA TYR A 165 22.13 7.64 -7.70
C TYR A 165 21.56 6.47 -6.88
N SER A 166 20.77 5.57 -7.49
CA SER A 166 20.23 4.41 -6.77
C SER A 166 21.20 3.25 -6.63
N ALA A 167 22.32 3.26 -7.33
CA ALA A 167 23.31 2.18 -7.33
C ALA A 167 23.85 1.91 -5.92
N VAL A 168 23.78 0.64 -5.50
CA VAL A 168 24.32 0.15 -4.24
C VAL A 168 25.71 -0.46 -4.50
N PRO A 169 26.70 -0.28 -3.59
CA PRO A 169 28.07 -0.79 -3.79
C PRO A 169 28.18 -2.31 -4.02
N ASP A 170 27.18 -3.07 -3.63
CA ASP A 170 27.11 -4.53 -3.80
C ASP A 170 26.53 -4.99 -5.16
N GLY A 171 26.38 -4.09 -6.11
CA GLY A 171 25.94 -4.39 -7.48
C GLY A 171 24.43 -4.60 -7.63
N ARG A 172 23.64 -4.40 -6.59
CA ARG A 172 22.18 -4.39 -6.66
C ARG A 172 21.74 -2.97 -7.02
N GLY A 173 21.96 -2.58 -8.28
CA GLY A 173 21.42 -1.32 -8.81
C GLY A 173 19.90 -1.29 -8.63
N GLY A 174 19.36 -0.16 -8.21
CA GLY A 174 17.92 0.01 -8.17
C GLY A 174 17.36 -0.09 -9.59
N ASP A 175 16.40 -0.96 -9.78
CA ASP A 175 15.67 -1.07 -11.03
C ASP A 175 14.56 -0.01 -11.01
N PHE A 176 14.70 1.01 -11.87
CA PHE A 176 13.70 2.06 -12.00
C PHE A 176 12.34 1.49 -12.46
N ASP A 177 12.35 0.49 -13.33
CA ASP A 177 11.10 -0.08 -13.83
C ASP A 177 10.36 -0.83 -12.71
N ALA A 178 11.06 -1.57 -11.88
CA ALA A 178 10.48 -2.21 -10.69
C ALA A 178 9.95 -1.17 -9.68
N PHE A 179 10.70 -0.09 -9.45
CA PHE A 179 10.24 1.02 -8.60
C PHE A 179 8.97 1.68 -9.15
N ALA A 180 8.98 2.05 -10.43
CA ALA A 180 7.85 2.71 -11.08
C ALA A 180 6.60 1.84 -11.09
N LEU A 181 6.76 0.54 -11.35
CA LEU A 181 5.66 -0.41 -11.37
C LEU A 181 5.05 -0.62 -9.99
N LEU A 182 5.86 -0.73 -8.93
CA LEU A 182 5.34 -0.79 -7.56
C LEU A 182 4.51 0.46 -7.21
N LEU A 183 4.98 1.64 -7.61
CA LEU A 183 4.22 2.87 -7.39
C LEU A 183 2.93 2.91 -8.23
N GLU A 184 2.95 2.36 -9.45
CA GLU A 184 1.77 2.24 -10.29
C GLU A 184 0.72 1.32 -9.66
N GLU A 185 1.13 0.18 -9.08
CA GLU A 185 0.23 -0.72 -8.37
C GLU A 185 -0.42 0.00 -7.17
N TRP A 186 0.36 0.72 -6.37
CA TRP A 186 -0.19 1.57 -5.30
C TRP A 186 -1.13 2.67 -5.82
N GLY A 187 -0.79 3.28 -6.95
CA GLY A 187 -1.66 4.26 -7.61
C GLY A 187 -3.00 3.67 -8.02
N ARG A 188 -3.03 2.43 -8.55
CA ARG A 188 -4.27 1.71 -8.87
C ARG A 188 -5.11 1.42 -7.63
N ILE A 189 -4.47 0.96 -6.56
CA ILE A 189 -5.13 0.69 -5.27
C ILE A 189 -5.83 1.96 -4.76
N LEU A 190 -5.10 3.07 -4.71
CA LEU A 190 -5.64 4.34 -4.23
C LEU A 190 -6.76 4.87 -5.13
N THR A 191 -6.63 4.74 -6.45
CA THR A 191 -7.64 5.18 -7.41
C THR A 191 -8.94 4.40 -7.24
N GLU A 192 -8.87 3.06 -7.10
CA GLU A 192 -10.02 2.20 -6.89
C GLU A 192 -10.70 2.50 -5.54
N ALA A 193 -9.91 2.60 -4.48
CA ALA A 193 -10.42 2.93 -3.14
C ALA A 193 -11.07 4.32 -3.10
N ALA A 194 -10.44 5.34 -3.72
CA ALA A 194 -10.98 6.69 -3.82
C ALA A 194 -12.31 6.72 -4.58
N GLY A 195 -12.40 6.00 -5.69
CA GLY A 195 -13.63 5.89 -6.49
C GLY A 195 -14.80 5.29 -5.73
N ARG A 196 -14.54 4.44 -4.74
CA ARG A 196 -15.54 3.83 -3.85
C ARG A 196 -15.80 4.63 -2.58
N GLY A 197 -14.95 5.60 -2.25
CA GLY A 197 -14.97 6.27 -0.95
C GLY A 197 -14.53 5.36 0.19
N TRP A 198 -13.65 4.40 -0.09
CA TRP A 198 -13.14 3.41 0.85
C TRP A 198 -11.74 3.78 1.36
N GLY A 199 -11.33 3.17 2.47
CA GLY A 199 -9.98 3.24 2.99
C GLY A 199 -9.10 2.10 2.47
N VAL A 200 -7.80 2.17 2.79
CA VAL A 200 -6.79 1.17 2.44
C VAL A 200 -6.16 0.62 3.73
N VAL A 201 -5.99 -0.68 3.81
CA VAL A 201 -5.36 -1.40 4.92
C VAL A 201 -4.31 -2.35 4.36
N GLY A 202 -3.07 -2.21 4.81
CA GLY A 202 -1.99 -3.17 4.53
C GLY A 202 -1.72 -4.03 5.75
N LEU A 203 -1.74 -5.35 5.58
CA LEU A 203 -1.53 -6.33 6.63
C LEU A 203 -0.28 -7.16 6.37
N SER A 204 0.49 -7.43 7.43
CA SER A 204 1.55 -8.45 7.37
C SER A 204 0.99 -9.81 7.74
N GLU A 205 1.47 -10.83 7.04
CA GLU A 205 1.19 -12.24 7.29
C GLU A 205 2.46 -13.04 7.47
#